data_bf095081305c34f531d77282be8cdac0
#
_entry.id   bf095081305c34f531d77282be8cdac0
#
_cell.length_a   1.000
_cell.length_b   1.000
_cell.length_c   1.000
_cell.angle_alpha   90.00
_cell.angle_beta   90.00
_cell.angle_gamma   90.00
#
_symmetry.space_group_name_H-M   'P 1'
#
loop_
_entity.id
_entity.type
_entity.pdbx_description
1 polymer ?
#
loop_
_entity_poly.entity_id
_entity_poly.type
_entity_poly.pdbx_seq_one_letter_code
_entity_poly.pdbx_strand_id
1 'polypeptide(L)'
;MIQNGFLQLSLISSLQKSASTKKALNPKIQHNPTLLSEGLDTQFRELIIAPFMELAERNIGVQDKTVTIGGLDKCNGDSEQSKIMELVAKPVIEHGDKIPLLWAFFSRPESNINCEFSSYSSSHLFSKVELSVSESDDDDIRRYFRDKLCPLVSTNASWPSDGTLNILVAMVVGLWIYATTLVRFIMDPDALSPQLQLEDVLAFH
;
A
#
# COMPACT_ATOMS: atom_id res chain seq x y z
N MET A 1 15.03 3.69 -15.72
CA MET A 1 16.03 2.83 -15.00
C MET A 1 16.02 3.00 -13.48
N ILE A 2 15.58 4.12 -12.90
CA ILE A 2 15.64 4.39 -11.44
C ILE A 2 14.43 3.81 -10.66
N GLN A 3 13.25 3.66 -11.25
CA GLN A 3 12.05 3.20 -10.54
C GLN A 3 11.98 1.69 -10.28
N ASN A 4 12.56 0.86 -11.14
CA ASN A 4 12.64 -0.60 -10.90
C ASN A 4 13.50 -0.93 -9.68
N GLY A 5 14.55 -0.15 -9.42
CA GLY A 5 15.37 -0.27 -8.22
C GLY A 5 14.64 0.07 -6.92
N PHE A 6 13.65 0.96 -6.96
CA PHE A 6 12.91 1.38 -5.77
C PHE A 6 11.92 0.31 -5.28
N LEU A 7 11.21 -0.35 -6.20
CA LEU A 7 10.34 -1.50 -5.89
C LEU A 7 11.14 -2.67 -5.33
N GLN A 8 12.30 -2.97 -5.90
CA GLN A 8 13.20 -4.01 -5.43
C GLN A 8 13.73 -3.75 -4.03
N LEU A 9 14.22 -2.54 -3.76
CA LEU A 9 14.77 -2.17 -2.45
C LEU A 9 13.69 -2.15 -1.37
N SER A 10 12.49 -1.73 -1.70
CA SER A 10 11.35 -1.70 -0.77
C SER A 10 10.86 -3.11 -0.41
N LEU A 11 10.73 -4.00 -1.39
CA LEU A 11 10.36 -5.41 -1.19
C LEU A 11 11.41 -6.15 -0.36
N ILE A 12 12.68 -6.09 -0.76
CA ILE A 12 13.78 -6.73 -0.06
C ILE A 12 13.93 -6.17 1.36
N SER A 13 13.82 -4.87 1.54
CA SER A 13 13.89 -4.21 2.85
C SER A 13 12.75 -4.64 3.77
N SER A 14 11.53 -4.81 3.27
CA SER A 14 10.39 -5.28 4.05
C SER A 14 10.52 -6.74 4.45
N LEU A 15 11.01 -7.58 3.55
CA LEU A 15 11.26 -9.00 3.81
C LEU A 15 12.44 -9.24 4.76
N GLN A 16 13.44 -8.36 4.76
CA GLN A 16 14.60 -8.44 5.65
C GLN A 16 14.29 -8.12 7.13
N LYS A 17 13.10 -7.68 7.48
CA LYS A 17 12.72 -7.44 8.89
C LYS A 17 12.62 -8.72 9.71
N SER A 18 12.40 -9.87 9.08
CA SER A 18 12.42 -11.17 9.76
C SER A 18 13.84 -11.76 9.84
N ALA A 19 14.23 -12.21 11.03
CA ALA A 19 15.54 -12.85 11.24
C ALA A 19 15.72 -14.11 10.37
N SER A 20 14.66 -14.88 10.19
CA SER A 20 14.67 -16.10 9.35
C SER A 20 14.90 -15.77 7.88
N THR A 21 14.26 -14.72 7.37
CA THR A 21 14.42 -14.26 5.99
C THR A 21 15.81 -13.70 5.74
N LYS A 22 16.37 -12.93 6.68
CA LYS A 22 17.78 -12.47 6.60
C LYS A 22 18.75 -13.63 6.50
N LYS A 23 18.54 -14.66 7.29
CA LYS A 23 19.42 -15.85 7.31
C LYS A 23 19.37 -16.63 6.00
N ALA A 24 18.25 -16.60 5.29
CA ALA A 24 18.10 -17.24 3.97
C ALA A 24 18.66 -16.38 2.82
N LEU A 25 18.50 -15.06 2.89
CA LEU A 25 18.91 -14.12 1.83
C LEU A 25 20.39 -13.78 1.84
N ASN A 26 20.98 -13.52 3.02
CA ASN A 26 22.36 -13.05 3.12
C ASN A 26 23.39 -13.99 2.45
N PRO A 27 23.34 -15.32 2.60
CA PRO A 27 24.28 -16.21 1.92
C PRO A 27 24.19 -16.11 0.40
N LYS A 28 22.98 -15.98 -0.17
CA LYS A 28 22.79 -15.91 -1.62
C LYS A 28 23.41 -14.63 -2.21
N ILE A 29 23.22 -13.50 -1.54
CA ILE A 29 23.81 -12.21 -1.97
C ILE A 29 25.33 -12.22 -1.80
N GLN A 30 25.85 -12.82 -0.73
CA GLN A 30 27.29 -12.93 -0.51
C GLN A 30 27.98 -13.83 -1.51
N HIS A 31 27.35 -14.94 -1.92
CA HIS A 31 27.92 -15.88 -2.91
C HIS A 31 27.81 -15.36 -4.34
N ASN A 32 26.81 -14.53 -4.64
CA ASN A 32 26.62 -13.95 -5.96
C ASN A 32 26.30 -12.44 -5.88
N PRO A 33 27.32 -11.58 -5.72
CA PRO A 33 27.12 -10.13 -5.65
C PRO A 33 26.53 -9.53 -6.95
N THR A 34 26.72 -10.19 -8.10
CA THR A 34 26.18 -9.75 -9.40
C THR A 34 24.67 -9.93 -9.49
N LEU A 35 24.07 -10.73 -8.60
CA LEU A 35 22.65 -10.99 -8.57
C LEU A 35 21.81 -9.69 -8.49
N LEU A 36 22.32 -8.67 -7.80
CA LEU A 36 21.66 -7.36 -7.72
C LEU A 36 21.70 -6.57 -9.03
N SER A 37 22.54 -6.97 -9.99
CA SER A 37 22.65 -6.38 -11.33
C SER A 37 21.95 -7.20 -12.41
N GLU A 38 21.45 -8.38 -12.06
CA GLU A 38 20.72 -9.26 -12.98
C GLU A 38 19.32 -8.67 -13.33
N GLY A 39 18.68 -9.29 -14.32
CA GLY A 39 17.32 -8.94 -14.68
C GLY A 39 16.31 -9.17 -13.55
N LEU A 40 15.21 -8.44 -13.56
CA LEU A 40 14.16 -8.46 -12.54
C LEU A 40 13.64 -9.89 -12.27
N ASP A 41 13.47 -10.69 -13.31
CA ASP A 41 13.01 -12.08 -13.22
C ASP A 41 13.95 -12.95 -12.37
N THR A 42 15.25 -12.85 -12.64
CA THR A 42 16.28 -13.58 -11.91
C THR A 42 16.33 -13.12 -10.45
N GLN A 43 16.32 -11.82 -10.23
CA GLN A 43 16.33 -11.27 -8.87
C GLN A 43 15.09 -11.70 -8.08
N PHE A 44 13.91 -11.62 -8.67
CA PHE A 44 12.67 -12.03 -8.01
C PHE A 44 12.68 -13.50 -7.64
N ARG A 45 13.10 -14.36 -8.58
CA ARG A 45 13.19 -15.79 -8.34
C ARG A 45 14.23 -16.13 -7.27
N GLU A 46 15.44 -15.59 -7.36
CA GLU A 46 16.56 -15.97 -6.47
C GLU A 46 16.48 -15.30 -5.09
N LEU A 47 15.94 -14.06 -5.01
CA LEU A 47 15.89 -13.31 -3.76
C LEU A 47 14.55 -13.42 -3.03
N ILE A 48 13.48 -13.87 -3.72
CA ILE A 48 12.18 -13.96 -3.12
C ILE A 48 11.66 -15.40 -3.17
N ILE A 49 11.38 -15.93 -4.35
CA ILE A 49 10.70 -17.22 -4.46
C ILE A 49 11.52 -18.36 -3.86
N ALA A 50 12.75 -18.55 -4.32
CA ALA A 50 13.57 -19.67 -3.87
C ALA A 50 13.86 -19.67 -2.36
N PRO A 51 14.20 -18.55 -1.69
CA PRO A 51 14.41 -18.56 -0.25
C PRO A 51 13.16 -18.91 0.55
N PHE A 52 11.99 -18.44 0.11
CA PHE A 52 10.74 -18.76 0.81
C PHE A 52 10.32 -20.21 0.61
N MET A 53 10.54 -20.77 -0.55
CA MET A 53 10.33 -22.21 -0.79
C MET A 53 11.26 -23.06 0.09
N GLU A 54 12.56 -22.71 0.16
CA GLU A 54 13.52 -23.39 1.02
C GLU A 54 13.12 -23.33 2.51
N LEU A 55 12.59 -22.18 2.98
CA LEU A 55 12.12 -22.02 4.35
C LEU A 55 10.86 -22.85 4.60
N ALA A 56 9.95 -22.91 3.62
CA ALA A 56 8.73 -23.72 3.71
C ALA A 56 9.05 -25.22 3.79
N GLU A 57 9.95 -25.72 2.96
CA GLU A 57 10.41 -27.12 2.99
C GLU A 57 11.02 -27.50 4.35
N ARG A 58 11.67 -26.56 5.02
CA ARG A 58 12.26 -26.76 6.35
C ARG A 58 11.26 -26.52 7.50
N ASN A 59 10.00 -26.23 7.23
CA ASN A 59 8.98 -25.85 8.23
C ASN A 59 9.42 -24.66 9.13
N ILE A 60 10.22 -23.74 8.61
CA ILE A 60 10.69 -22.58 9.35
C ILE A 60 9.72 -21.42 9.12
N GLY A 61 8.70 -21.30 9.94
CA GLY A 61 7.91 -20.11 10.31
C GLY A 61 7.62 -19.02 9.26
N VAL A 62 7.35 -19.40 7.99
CA VAL A 62 7.01 -18.46 6.91
C VAL A 62 5.55 -18.55 6.46
N GLN A 63 4.75 -19.36 7.13
CA GLN A 63 3.33 -19.49 6.83
C GLN A 63 2.62 -18.16 7.08
N ASP A 64 1.64 -17.83 6.22
CA ASP A 64 0.78 -16.66 6.30
C ASP A 64 1.48 -15.29 6.17
N LYS A 65 2.63 -15.25 5.51
CA LYS A 65 3.27 -13.97 5.20
C LYS A 65 2.63 -13.32 3.98
N THR A 66 2.18 -12.09 4.15
CA THR A 66 1.64 -11.28 3.06
C THR A 66 2.72 -10.35 2.51
N VAL A 67 2.90 -10.37 1.21
CA VAL A 67 3.73 -9.42 0.46
C VAL A 67 2.80 -8.43 -0.23
N THR A 68 2.94 -7.17 0.13
CA THR A 68 2.10 -6.08 -0.39
C THR A 68 2.85 -5.30 -1.47
N ILE A 69 2.25 -5.16 -2.64
CA ILE A 69 2.75 -4.35 -3.75
C ILE A 69 1.74 -3.21 -3.97
N GLY A 70 2.12 -1.98 -3.58
CA GLY A 70 1.29 -0.79 -3.74
C GLY A 70 1.74 0.08 -4.90
N GLY A 71 0.77 0.76 -5.56
CA GLY A 71 1.07 1.73 -6.59
C GLY A 71 1.50 1.12 -7.93
N LEU A 72 0.95 -0.02 -8.31
CA LEU A 72 1.23 -0.62 -9.62
C LEU A 72 0.89 0.34 -10.77
N ASP A 73 -0.16 1.16 -10.61
CA ASP A 73 -0.54 2.25 -11.52
C ASP A 73 0.52 3.36 -11.66
N LYS A 74 1.50 3.42 -10.76
CA LYS A 74 2.61 4.39 -10.77
C LYS A 74 3.83 3.91 -11.57
N CYS A 75 3.84 2.67 -12.02
CA CYS A 75 4.91 2.13 -12.85
C CYS A 75 4.87 2.76 -14.25
N ASN A 76 6.05 2.94 -14.86
CA ASN A 76 6.19 3.61 -16.15
C ASN A 76 5.75 2.71 -17.31
N GLY A 77 4.45 2.78 -17.63
CA GLY A 77 3.86 2.15 -18.81
C GLY A 77 3.31 0.75 -18.57
N ASP A 78 2.43 0.36 -19.46
CA ASP A 78 1.64 -0.86 -19.41
C ASP A 78 2.50 -2.12 -19.38
N SER A 79 3.58 -2.12 -20.15
CA SER A 79 4.51 -3.26 -20.26
C SER A 79 5.21 -3.58 -18.93
N GLU A 80 5.55 -2.56 -18.14
CA GLU A 80 6.20 -2.78 -16.83
C GLU A 80 5.19 -3.24 -15.79
N GLN A 81 3.98 -2.72 -15.84
CA GLN A 81 2.88 -3.14 -14.97
C GLN A 81 2.55 -4.62 -15.20
N SER A 82 2.36 -5.03 -16.47
CA SER A 82 2.13 -6.42 -16.85
C SER A 82 3.28 -7.33 -16.41
N LYS A 83 4.52 -6.89 -16.60
CA LYS A 83 5.70 -7.66 -16.19
C LYS A 83 5.76 -7.91 -14.68
N ILE A 84 5.41 -6.92 -13.85
CA ILE A 84 5.38 -7.08 -12.39
C ILE A 84 4.28 -8.07 -11.98
N MET A 85 3.11 -8.00 -12.61
CA MET A 85 2.03 -8.94 -12.36
C MET A 85 2.41 -10.36 -12.77
N GLU A 86 3.02 -10.53 -13.94
CA GLU A 86 3.52 -11.82 -14.44
C GLU A 86 4.56 -12.44 -13.51
N LEU A 87 5.50 -11.63 -13.00
CA LEU A 87 6.53 -12.08 -12.05
C LEU A 87 5.95 -12.75 -10.80
N VAL A 88 4.81 -12.26 -10.32
CA VAL A 88 4.11 -12.85 -9.18
C VAL A 88 3.19 -13.98 -9.62
N ALA A 89 2.41 -13.78 -10.66
CA ALA A 89 1.40 -14.73 -11.10
C ALA A 89 2.02 -16.05 -11.57
N LYS A 90 3.11 -16.00 -12.33
CA LYS A 90 3.74 -17.18 -12.91
C LYS A 90 4.24 -18.18 -11.85
N PRO A 91 5.03 -17.81 -10.83
CA PRO A 91 5.39 -18.74 -9.76
C PRO A 91 4.20 -19.25 -8.96
N VAL A 92 3.18 -18.41 -8.72
CA VAL A 92 1.97 -18.82 -8.00
C VAL A 92 1.20 -19.88 -8.80
N ILE A 93 1.10 -19.74 -10.11
CA ILE A 93 0.46 -20.73 -11.00
C ILE A 93 1.29 -22.03 -11.05
N GLU A 94 2.62 -21.90 -11.16
CA GLU A 94 3.53 -23.06 -11.32
C GLU A 94 3.67 -23.88 -10.02
N HIS A 95 3.66 -23.22 -8.87
CA HIS A 95 3.97 -23.86 -7.58
C HIS A 95 2.78 -23.93 -6.63
N GLY A 96 1.74 -23.10 -6.84
CA GLY A 96 0.51 -23.10 -6.04
C GLY A 96 0.78 -22.97 -4.54
N ASP A 97 0.21 -23.88 -3.76
CA ASP A 97 0.31 -23.90 -2.29
C ASP A 97 1.73 -24.12 -1.73
N LYS A 98 2.70 -24.44 -2.58
CA LYS A 98 4.09 -24.59 -2.14
C LYS A 98 4.78 -23.27 -1.85
N ILE A 99 4.26 -22.15 -2.37
CA ILE A 99 4.76 -20.82 -2.05
C ILE A 99 4.02 -20.34 -0.79
N PRO A 100 4.69 -20.20 0.35
CA PRO A 100 4.06 -19.81 1.61
C PRO A 100 3.86 -18.30 1.73
N LEU A 101 3.50 -17.64 0.62
CA LEU A 101 3.33 -16.19 0.52
C LEU A 101 1.96 -15.87 -0.07
N LEU A 102 1.24 -15.00 0.60
CA LEU A 102 0.08 -14.32 0.04
C LEU A 102 0.52 -13.01 -0.59
N TRP A 103 0.07 -12.75 -1.81
CA TRP A 103 0.38 -11.52 -2.54
C TRP A 103 -0.82 -10.60 -2.59
N ALA A 104 -0.64 -9.34 -2.24
CA ALA A 104 -1.67 -8.32 -2.31
C ALA A 104 -1.20 -7.15 -3.17
N PHE A 105 -1.88 -6.90 -4.27
CA PHE A 105 -1.67 -5.73 -5.11
C PHE A 105 -2.66 -4.63 -4.77
N PHE A 106 -2.17 -3.41 -4.57
CA PHE A 106 -3.00 -2.23 -4.40
C PHE A 106 -2.72 -1.27 -5.56
N SER A 107 -3.73 -0.99 -6.33
CA SER A 107 -3.63 -0.16 -7.54
C SER A 107 -4.94 0.52 -7.87
N ARG A 108 -4.88 1.60 -8.65
CA ARG A 108 -6.04 2.12 -9.35
C ARG A 108 -6.50 1.12 -10.42
N PRO A 109 -7.80 1.11 -10.77
CA PRO A 109 -8.36 0.18 -11.74
C PRO A 109 -8.07 0.63 -13.19
N GLU A 110 -6.79 0.78 -13.55
CA GLU A 110 -6.38 1.09 -14.92
C GLU A 110 -6.75 -0.05 -15.88
N SER A 111 -7.04 0.28 -17.14
CA SER A 111 -7.56 -0.67 -18.12
C SER A 111 -6.64 -1.87 -18.33
N ASN A 112 -5.35 -1.62 -18.48
CA ASN A 112 -4.33 -2.65 -18.67
C ASN A 112 -4.18 -3.56 -17.44
N ILE A 113 -4.20 -3.00 -16.23
CA ILE A 113 -4.13 -3.77 -14.99
C ILE A 113 -5.36 -4.66 -14.83
N ASN A 114 -6.54 -4.12 -15.17
CA ASN A 114 -7.78 -4.90 -15.17
C ASN A 114 -7.76 -6.04 -16.21
N CYS A 115 -7.25 -5.79 -17.41
CA CYS A 115 -7.10 -6.80 -18.45
C CYS A 115 -6.15 -7.92 -18.01
N GLU A 116 -4.98 -7.57 -17.52
CA GLU A 116 -3.98 -8.54 -17.01
C GLU A 116 -4.56 -9.37 -15.87
N PHE A 117 -5.15 -8.71 -14.88
CA PHE A 117 -5.76 -9.41 -13.76
C PHE A 117 -6.87 -10.36 -14.19
N SER A 118 -7.68 -9.96 -15.19
CA SER A 118 -8.75 -10.79 -15.74
C SER A 118 -8.20 -12.04 -16.44
N SER A 119 -7.00 -11.97 -17.01
CA SER A 119 -6.35 -13.14 -17.64
C SER A 119 -6.02 -14.24 -16.62
N TYR A 120 -5.76 -13.86 -15.36
CA TYR A 120 -5.46 -14.78 -14.27
C TYR A 120 -6.72 -15.19 -13.46
N SER A 121 -7.83 -14.45 -13.60
CA SER A 121 -9.05 -14.62 -12.79
C SER A 121 -9.78 -15.96 -13.01
N SER A 122 -9.45 -16.68 -14.08
CA SER A 122 -9.96 -18.05 -14.29
C SER A 122 -9.39 -19.05 -13.29
N SER A 123 -8.32 -18.72 -12.60
CA SER A 123 -7.72 -19.53 -11.55
C SER A 123 -8.31 -19.15 -10.18
N HIS A 124 -8.67 -20.16 -9.39
CA HIS A 124 -9.09 -20.00 -7.98
C HIS A 124 -8.00 -19.38 -7.08
N LEU A 125 -6.78 -19.22 -7.59
CA LEU A 125 -5.64 -18.64 -6.85
C LEU A 125 -5.68 -17.12 -6.78
N PHE A 126 -6.55 -16.46 -7.57
CA PHE A 126 -6.62 -15.00 -7.66
C PHE A 126 -8.02 -14.50 -7.31
N SER A 127 -8.07 -13.41 -6.57
CA SER A 127 -9.31 -12.71 -6.26
C SER A 127 -9.12 -11.21 -6.38
N LYS A 128 -10.15 -10.50 -6.85
CA LYS A 128 -10.19 -9.04 -6.95
C LYS A 128 -11.17 -8.49 -5.93
N VAL A 129 -10.74 -7.49 -5.18
CA VAL A 129 -11.58 -6.73 -4.27
C VAL A 129 -11.59 -5.28 -4.75
N GLU A 130 -12.75 -4.75 -5.04
CA GLU A 130 -12.92 -3.33 -5.36
C GLU A 130 -13.24 -2.57 -4.07
N LEU A 131 -12.40 -1.57 -3.79
CA LEU A 131 -12.60 -0.65 -2.68
C LEU A 131 -13.33 0.58 -3.23
N SER A 132 -14.61 0.69 -2.90
CA SER A 132 -15.42 1.87 -3.22
C SER A 132 -15.52 2.78 -2.01
N VAL A 133 -15.64 4.09 -2.25
CA VAL A 133 -16.02 5.05 -1.21
C VAL A 133 -17.45 4.73 -0.76
N SER A 134 -17.67 4.60 0.54
CA SER A 134 -18.94 4.22 1.13
C SER A 134 -19.40 5.24 2.20
N GLU A 135 -20.68 5.20 2.56
CA GLU A 135 -21.20 6.02 3.67
C GLU A 135 -20.51 5.73 5.01
N SER A 136 -19.97 4.52 5.20
CA SER A 136 -19.18 4.20 6.38
C SER A 136 -17.87 4.99 6.44
N ASP A 137 -17.32 5.39 5.30
CA ASP A 137 -16.11 6.22 5.25
C ASP A 137 -16.37 7.62 5.79
N ASP A 138 -17.58 8.15 5.61
CA ASP A 138 -17.98 9.44 6.14
C ASP A 138 -18.02 9.45 7.68
N ASP A 139 -18.48 8.37 8.30
CA ASP A 139 -18.49 8.24 9.76
C ASP A 139 -17.06 8.13 10.33
N ASP A 140 -16.19 7.40 9.66
CA ASP A 140 -14.79 7.27 10.04
C ASP A 140 -14.02 8.60 9.83
N ILE A 141 -14.29 9.31 8.74
CA ILE A 141 -13.75 10.65 8.48
C ILE A 141 -14.25 11.65 9.51
N ARG A 142 -15.53 11.59 9.88
CA ARG A 142 -16.10 12.42 10.95
C ARG A 142 -15.39 12.19 12.28
N ARG A 143 -15.18 10.92 12.64
CA ARG A 143 -14.43 10.56 13.84
C ARG A 143 -13.02 11.10 13.80
N TYR A 144 -12.34 10.94 12.65
CA TYR A 144 -11.00 11.45 12.43
C TYR A 144 -10.91 12.97 12.63
N PHE A 145 -11.82 13.76 12.02
CA PHE A 145 -11.88 15.21 12.24
C PHE A 145 -12.08 15.55 13.71
N ARG A 146 -13.01 14.87 14.39
CA ARG A 146 -13.26 15.09 15.81
C ARG A 146 -12.02 14.80 16.64
N ASP A 147 -11.39 13.67 16.44
CA ASP A 147 -10.21 13.25 17.21
C ASP A 147 -9.00 14.18 17.00
N LYS A 148 -8.85 14.74 15.81
CA LYS A 148 -7.73 15.62 15.47
C LYS A 148 -7.97 17.08 15.86
N LEU A 149 -9.17 17.59 15.71
CA LEU A 149 -9.46 19.00 15.92
C LEU A 149 -9.90 19.32 17.36
N CYS A 150 -10.72 18.47 18.01
CA CYS A 150 -11.20 18.72 19.38
C CYS A 150 -10.10 18.97 20.45
N PRO A 151 -8.95 18.29 20.44
CA PRO A 151 -7.93 18.50 21.48
C PRO A 151 -7.28 19.88 21.46
N LEU A 152 -7.48 20.68 20.41
CA LEU A 152 -6.75 21.93 20.20
C LEU A 152 -7.34 23.13 20.96
N VAL A 153 -8.55 23.02 21.47
CA VAL A 153 -9.23 24.15 22.13
C VAL A 153 -9.65 23.75 23.53
N SER A 154 -8.78 24.00 24.48
CA SER A 154 -9.01 23.72 25.91
C SER A 154 -10.14 24.57 26.55
N THR A 155 -10.71 25.55 25.82
CA THR A 155 -11.69 26.50 26.36
C THR A 155 -13.12 26.30 25.86
N ASN A 156 -13.33 25.55 24.75
CA ASN A 156 -14.67 25.28 24.21
C ASN A 156 -14.86 23.78 23.99
N ALA A 157 -15.65 23.16 24.84
CA ALA A 157 -15.94 21.72 24.80
C ALA A 157 -16.68 21.23 23.53
N SER A 158 -17.12 22.14 22.65
CA SER A 158 -17.92 21.84 21.45
C SER A 158 -17.30 22.33 20.13
N TRP A 159 -15.99 22.60 20.12
CA TRP A 159 -15.31 22.98 18.87
C TRP A 159 -14.55 21.78 18.26
N PRO A 160 -14.62 21.56 16.93
CA PRO A 160 -15.60 22.16 16.01
C PRO A 160 -17.01 21.65 16.29
N SER A 161 -18.03 22.45 15.95
CA SER A 161 -19.44 22.06 16.14
C SER A 161 -19.78 20.86 15.25
N ASP A 162 -20.82 20.10 15.63
CA ASP A 162 -21.31 19.00 14.79
C ASP A 162 -21.75 19.47 13.40
N GLY A 163 -22.30 20.68 13.29
CA GLY A 163 -22.62 21.30 12.01
C GLY A 163 -21.38 21.54 11.16
N THR A 164 -20.29 22.03 11.76
CA THR A 164 -19.01 22.22 11.09
C THR A 164 -18.41 20.88 10.64
N LEU A 165 -18.47 19.85 11.49
CA LEU A 165 -18.02 18.51 11.12
C LEU A 165 -18.80 17.95 9.93
N ASN A 166 -20.12 18.18 9.86
CA ASN A 166 -20.93 17.77 8.72
C ASN A 166 -20.47 18.43 7.42
N ILE A 167 -20.17 19.73 7.47
CA ILE A 167 -19.67 20.46 6.31
C ILE A 167 -18.31 19.89 5.87
N LEU A 168 -17.38 19.70 6.80
CA LEU A 168 -16.04 19.13 6.48
C LEU A 168 -16.15 17.74 5.86
N VAL A 169 -17.01 16.87 6.38
CA VAL A 169 -17.25 15.53 5.82
C VAL A 169 -17.84 15.64 4.41
N ALA A 170 -18.82 16.51 4.19
CA ALA A 170 -19.39 16.73 2.87
C ALA A 170 -18.37 17.25 1.85
N MET A 171 -17.44 18.12 2.27
CA MET A 171 -16.38 18.65 1.40
C MET A 171 -15.40 17.58 0.91
N VAL A 172 -15.11 16.59 1.72
CA VAL A 172 -14.09 15.58 1.37
C VAL A 172 -14.64 14.40 0.56
N VAL A 173 -15.94 14.25 0.49
CA VAL A 173 -16.65 13.25 -0.36
C VAL A 173 -16.04 11.84 -0.18
N GLY A 174 -15.80 11.41 1.05
CA GLY A 174 -15.19 10.13 1.39
C GLY A 174 -13.68 9.98 1.06
N LEU A 175 -13.03 11.03 0.57
CA LEU A 175 -11.61 11.00 0.18
C LEU A 175 -10.68 11.26 1.36
N TRP A 176 -10.10 10.23 1.93
CA TRP A 176 -9.17 10.32 3.06
C TRP A 176 -7.97 11.25 2.84
N ILE A 177 -7.43 11.28 1.61
CA ILE A 177 -6.32 12.18 1.29
C ILE A 177 -6.74 13.65 1.46
N TYR A 178 -7.98 13.97 1.11
CA TYR A 178 -8.50 15.33 1.28
C TYR A 178 -8.77 15.64 2.74
N ALA A 179 -9.35 14.71 3.50
CA ALA A 179 -9.55 14.87 4.93
C ALA A 179 -8.23 15.14 5.68
N THR A 180 -7.19 14.35 5.40
CA THR A 180 -5.86 14.53 6.02
C THR A 180 -5.20 15.86 5.61
N THR A 181 -5.41 16.31 4.37
CA THR A 181 -4.90 17.59 3.88
C THR A 181 -5.59 18.77 4.57
N LEU A 182 -6.91 18.71 4.74
CA LEU A 182 -7.66 19.74 5.48
C LEU A 182 -7.21 19.83 6.93
N VAL A 183 -7.06 18.70 7.63
CA VAL A 183 -6.55 18.71 9.01
C VAL A 183 -5.15 19.32 9.07
N ARG A 184 -4.26 18.94 8.14
CA ARG A 184 -2.90 19.51 8.10
C ARG A 184 -2.92 21.01 7.87
N PHE A 185 -3.79 21.51 7.00
CA PHE A 185 -3.96 22.94 6.75
C PHE A 185 -4.52 23.66 7.99
N ILE A 186 -5.60 23.14 8.61
CA ILE A 186 -6.21 23.73 9.81
C ILE A 186 -5.22 23.76 10.99
N MET A 187 -4.35 22.75 11.09
CA MET A 187 -3.40 22.57 12.18
C MET A 187 -2.00 23.10 11.84
N ASP A 188 -1.85 23.90 10.81
CA ASP A 188 -0.54 24.45 10.43
C ASP A 188 0.05 25.24 11.62
N PRO A 189 1.24 24.84 12.12
CA PRO A 189 1.87 25.51 13.26
C PRO A 189 2.31 26.94 12.94
N ASP A 190 2.48 27.27 11.66
CA ASP A 190 2.87 28.60 11.20
C ASP A 190 1.66 29.52 11.00
N ALA A 191 0.43 29.00 11.13
CA ALA A 191 -0.80 29.78 11.03
C ALA A 191 -1.12 30.52 12.33
N LEU A 192 -1.92 31.61 12.21
CA LEU A 192 -2.33 32.43 13.36
C LEU A 192 -3.14 31.65 14.40
N SER A 193 -4.09 30.84 13.94
CA SER A 193 -4.86 29.93 14.81
C SER A 193 -5.61 28.89 13.98
N PRO A 194 -5.89 27.67 14.54
CA PRO A 194 -6.72 26.66 13.90
C PRO A 194 -8.15 27.13 13.61
N GLN A 195 -8.69 28.06 14.43
CA GLN A 195 -10.02 28.60 14.25
C GLN A 195 -10.11 29.44 12.97
N LEU A 196 -9.15 30.34 12.75
CA LEU A 196 -9.10 31.15 11.53
C LEU A 196 -8.88 30.30 10.29
N GLN A 197 -8.00 29.30 10.36
CA GLN A 197 -7.81 28.38 9.25
C GLN A 197 -9.09 27.59 8.93
N LEU A 198 -9.84 27.18 9.94
CA LEU A 198 -11.12 26.52 9.73
C LEU A 198 -12.15 27.45 9.09
N GLU A 199 -12.22 28.71 9.52
CA GLU A 199 -13.08 29.75 8.92
C GLU A 199 -12.72 29.95 7.45
N ASP A 200 -11.43 30.02 7.10
CA ASP A 200 -10.98 30.10 5.72
C ASP A 200 -11.44 28.89 4.89
N VAL A 201 -11.30 27.65 5.43
CA VAL A 201 -11.79 26.44 4.76
C VAL A 201 -13.29 26.52 4.52
N LEU A 202 -14.08 26.95 5.52
CA LEU A 202 -15.52 27.02 5.41
C LEU A 202 -15.99 28.14 4.44
N ALA A 203 -15.20 29.18 4.25
CA ALA A 203 -15.50 30.27 3.29
C ALA A 203 -15.42 29.82 1.83
N PHE A 204 -14.77 28.69 1.53
CA PHE A 204 -14.69 28.10 0.18
C PHE A 204 -15.83 27.13 -0.14
N HIS A 205 -16.73 26.86 0.81
CA HIS A 205 -17.89 25.99 0.64
C HIS A 205 -19.15 26.80 0.34
#